data_83be4b37d7a1ce21ff59ab58b8638352
#
_entry.id   83be4b37d7a1ce21ff59ab58b8638352
#
_cell.length_a   1.000
_cell.length_b   1.000
_cell.length_c   1.000
_cell.angle_alpha   90.00
_cell.angle_beta   90.00
_cell.angle_gamma   90.00
#
_symmetry.space_group_name_H-M   'P 1'
#
loop_
_entity.id
_entity.type
_entity.pdbx_description
1 polymer ?
#
loop_
_entity_poly.entity_id
_entity_poly.type
_entity_poly.pdbx_seq_one_letter_code
_entity_poly.pdbx_strand_id
1 'polypeptide(L)'
;MEEELRNIMQLLKRYDELEIQQAIDWEKYNLYSIVHHSTSIEGASLTEIETQLLLDEGLTAKGKPLLHHQMQTDHYNALLFVKNAAKEKTPFTTDLLRQIAARVMRSTGNVHNTINGTFDTSKGDFRLLNVYAGETRFVDFSKVPQLIQQFCSELNTAISQEINKEEALILSFDAHFNLLSIHPFEDGNGRVSRLVMNFIQFYHSLPLCNVFKQDKTDYIKALVDTRKSNNIEIFRRFMLGQYRKMLEAEISKVMNQEKKSSSARGGKPNDKGLTLFF
;
A
#
# COMPACT_ATOMS: atom_id res chain seq x y z
N MET A 1 -8.80 -17.02 12.19
CA MET A 1 -8.94 -15.60 11.87
C MET A 1 -9.29 -14.76 13.10
N GLU A 2 -10.33 -15.06 13.86
CA GLU A 2 -10.73 -14.30 15.06
C GLU A 2 -9.63 -14.16 16.13
N GLU A 3 -8.86 -15.22 16.39
CA GLU A 3 -7.73 -15.16 17.32
C GLU A 3 -6.62 -14.23 16.80
N GLU A 4 -6.33 -14.28 15.50
CA GLU A 4 -5.32 -13.43 14.87
C GLU A 4 -5.74 -11.95 14.88
N LEU A 5 -7.02 -11.66 14.61
CA LEU A 5 -7.58 -10.32 14.74
C LEU A 5 -7.49 -9.79 16.16
N ARG A 6 -7.84 -10.60 17.16
CA ARG A 6 -7.66 -10.20 18.59
C ARG A 6 -6.22 -9.87 18.90
N ASN A 7 -5.27 -10.67 18.44
CA ASN A 7 -3.84 -10.39 18.64
C ASN A 7 -3.42 -9.09 17.98
N ILE A 8 -3.88 -8.83 16.76
CA ILE A 8 -3.62 -7.57 16.05
C ILE A 8 -4.21 -6.37 16.78
N MET A 9 -5.44 -6.48 17.33
CA MET A 9 -6.04 -5.39 18.10
C MET A 9 -5.26 -5.09 19.37
N GLN A 10 -4.68 -6.12 20.03
CA GLN A 10 -3.76 -5.92 21.15
C GLN A 10 -2.46 -5.23 20.74
N LEU A 11 -1.89 -5.60 19.61
CA LEU A 11 -0.70 -4.94 19.06
C LEU A 11 -1.00 -3.48 18.68
N LEU A 12 -2.16 -3.21 18.07
CA LEU A 12 -2.59 -1.84 17.77
C LEU A 12 -2.73 -0.99 19.02
N LYS A 13 -3.34 -1.54 20.07
CA LYS A 13 -3.42 -0.85 21.36
C LYS A 13 -2.02 -0.53 21.89
N ARG A 14 -1.09 -1.50 21.85
CA ARG A 14 0.29 -1.28 22.29
C ARG A 14 1.02 -0.26 21.43
N TYR A 15 0.76 -0.27 20.12
CA TYR A 15 1.30 0.69 19.15
C TYR A 15 0.86 2.12 19.46
N ASP A 16 -0.44 2.31 19.78
CA ASP A 16 -1.02 3.60 20.17
C ASP A 16 -0.45 4.06 21.55
N GLU A 17 -0.33 3.16 22.54
CA GLU A 17 0.25 3.47 23.87
C GLU A 17 1.72 3.91 23.79
N LEU A 18 2.48 3.41 22.83
CA LEU A 18 3.88 3.80 22.59
C LEU A 18 4.01 5.08 21.75
N GLU A 19 2.89 5.67 21.33
CA GLU A 19 2.85 6.90 20.53
C GLU A 19 3.76 6.83 19.28
N ILE A 20 3.91 5.65 18.66
CA ILE A 20 4.86 5.38 17.58
C ILE A 20 4.69 6.37 16.43
N GLN A 21 3.45 6.73 16.08
CA GLN A 21 3.16 7.67 15.01
C GLN A 21 3.62 9.11 15.30
N GLN A 22 3.92 9.43 16.56
CA GLN A 22 4.39 10.74 16.98
C GLN A 22 5.93 10.84 17.03
N ALA A 23 6.64 9.72 16.82
CA ALA A 23 8.09 9.71 16.78
C ALA A 23 8.62 10.59 15.63
N ILE A 24 9.71 11.30 15.87
CA ILE A 24 10.33 12.19 14.89
C ILE A 24 10.63 11.41 13.60
N ASP A 25 10.21 11.97 12.46
CA ASP A 25 10.40 11.41 11.12
C ASP A 25 9.73 10.05 10.87
N TRP A 26 8.97 9.48 11.85
CA TRP A 26 8.35 8.18 11.68
C TRP A 26 7.47 8.11 10.42
N GLU A 27 6.62 9.12 10.21
CA GLU A 27 5.73 9.14 9.05
C GLU A 27 6.51 9.11 7.74
N LYS A 28 7.58 9.90 7.65
CA LYS A 28 8.46 9.99 6.48
C LYS A 28 9.04 8.63 6.12
N TYR A 29 9.66 7.96 7.08
CA TYR A 29 10.31 6.67 6.86
C TYR A 29 9.31 5.54 6.63
N ASN A 30 8.14 5.59 7.26
CA ASN A 30 7.06 4.63 6.98
C ASN A 30 6.59 4.73 5.53
N LEU A 31 6.38 5.96 5.01
CA LEU A 31 6.02 6.16 3.61
C LEU A 31 7.11 5.66 2.65
N TYR A 32 8.39 5.84 2.98
CA TYR A 32 9.49 5.34 2.16
C TYR A 32 9.53 3.81 2.14
N SER A 33 9.32 3.16 3.27
CA SER A 33 9.22 1.70 3.37
C SER A 33 8.08 1.15 2.52
N ILE A 34 6.89 1.78 2.58
CA ILE A 34 5.74 1.41 1.74
C ILE A 34 6.08 1.51 0.26
N VAL A 35 6.69 2.61 -0.16
CA VAL A 35 7.10 2.83 -1.55
C VAL A 35 8.10 1.78 -1.99
N HIS A 36 9.14 1.54 -1.17
CA HIS A 36 10.16 0.54 -1.46
C HIS A 36 9.56 -0.86 -1.65
N HIS A 37 8.79 -1.34 -0.69
CA HIS A 37 8.21 -2.67 -0.75
C HIS A 37 7.22 -2.80 -1.91
N SER A 38 6.33 -1.83 -2.08
CA SER A 38 5.31 -1.85 -3.12
C SER A 38 5.88 -1.88 -4.53
N THR A 39 6.92 -1.08 -4.81
CA THR A 39 7.56 -1.06 -6.13
C THR A 39 8.51 -2.24 -6.35
N SER A 40 9.16 -2.75 -5.30
CA SER A 40 10.02 -3.94 -5.38
C SER A 40 9.24 -5.21 -5.71
N ILE A 41 7.99 -5.35 -5.28
CA ILE A 41 7.08 -6.42 -5.71
C ILE A 41 6.92 -6.40 -7.24
N GLU A 42 6.85 -5.23 -7.83
CA GLU A 42 6.72 -5.04 -9.29
C GLU A 42 8.08 -5.07 -10.03
N GLY A 43 9.17 -5.36 -9.33
CA GLY A 43 10.49 -5.57 -9.94
C GLY A 43 11.45 -4.38 -9.86
N ALA A 44 11.10 -3.28 -9.18
CA ALA A 44 12.06 -2.22 -8.93
C ALA A 44 13.22 -2.73 -8.06
N SER A 45 14.45 -2.39 -8.45
CA SER A 45 15.67 -2.98 -7.86
C SER A 45 16.36 -2.10 -6.82
N LEU A 46 15.82 -0.91 -6.51
CA LEU A 46 16.39 -0.07 -5.47
C LEU A 46 16.28 -0.76 -4.10
N THR A 47 17.30 -0.61 -3.29
CA THR A 47 17.26 -0.99 -1.87
C THR A 47 16.42 0.03 -1.08
N GLU A 48 16.09 -0.28 0.15
CA GLU A 48 15.35 0.64 1.03
C GLU A 48 16.13 1.93 1.27
N ILE A 49 17.46 1.83 1.50
CA ILE A 49 18.36 2.99 1.65
C ILE A 49 18.42 3.81 0.35
N GLU A 50 18.57 3.18 -0.81
CA GLU A 50 18.57 3.88 -2.10
C GLU A 50 17.23 4.57 -2.38
N THR A 51 16.11 3.95 -1.98
CA THR A 51 14.78 4.57 -2.06
C THR A 51 14.70 5.82 -1.17
N GLN A 52 15.18 5.72 0.06
CA GLN A 52 15.25 6.85 0.99
C GLN A 52 16.08 7.99 0.42
N LEU A 53 17.32 7.73 -0.03
CA LEU A 53 18.18 8.76 -0.62
C LEU A 53 17.58 9.40 -1.86
N LEU A 54 16.89 8.61 -2.69
CA LEU A 54 16.18 9.14 -3.85
C LEU A 54 15.04 10.08 -3.46
N LEU A 55 14.22 9.69 -2.49
CA LEU A 55 13.01 10.44 -2.12
C LEU A 55 13.32 11.65 -1.22
N ASP A 56 14.40 11.59 -0.45
CA ASP A 56 14.80 12.62 0.49
C ASP A 56 15.74 13.65 -0.14
N GLU A 57 16.75 13.19 -0.87
CA GLU A 57 17.84 14.02 -1.39
C GLU A 57 17.86 14.13 -2.93
N GLY A 58 16.98 13.38 -3.62
CA GLY A 58 16.98 13.33 -5.09
C GLY A 58 18.15 12.54 -5.69
N LEU A 59 18.88 11.76 -4.87
CA LEU A 59 20.06 11.03 -5.31
C LEU A 59 19.66 9.75 -6.06
N THR A 60 20.23 9.55 -7.23
CA THR A 60 20.01 8.34 -8.04
C THR A 60 21.04 7.25 -7.71
N ALA A 61 20.57 6.01 -7.56
CA ALA A 61 21.43 4.86 -7.28
C ALA A 61 22.22 4.45 -8.53
N LYS A 62 23.56 4.32 -8.40
CA LYS A 62 24.44 3.93 -9.50
C LYS A 62 24.12 2.51 -9.99
N GLY A 63 24.04 2.35 -11.30
CA GLY A 63 23.83 1.05 -11.95
C GLY A 63 22.39 0.53 -11.87
N LYS A 64 21.44 1.33 -11.40
CA LYS A 64 20.01 1.01 -11.41
C LYS A 64 19.32 1.65 -12.61
N PRO A 65 18.35 0.96 -13.28
CA PRO A 65 17.60 1.53 -14.38
C PRO A 65 16.84 2.81 -13.98
N LEU A 66 16.80 3.81 -14.86
CA LEU A 66 16.02 5.04 -14.64
C LEU A 66 14.55 4.75 -14.36
N LEU A 67 13.98 3.77 -15.08
CA LEU A 67 12.61 3.30 -14.87
C LEU A 67 12.33 2.96 -13.40
N HIS A 68 13.26 2.32 -12.70
CA HIS A 68 13.09 1.94 -11.30
C HIS A 68 13.07 3.15 -10.35
N HIS A 69 13.84 4.21 -10.65
CA HIS A 69 13.78 5.47 -9.93
C HIS A 69 12.45 6.19 -10.16
N GLN A 70 12.00 6.22 -11.42
CA GLN A 70 10.70 6.80 -11.79
C GLN A 70 9.54 6.09 -11.10
N MET A 71 9.56 4.75 -11.05
CA MET A 71 8.56 3.96 -10.32
C MET A 71 8.47 4.33 -8.84
N GLN A 72 9.62 4.56 -8.17
CA GLN A 72 9.67 4.98 -6.77
C GLN A 72 9.06 6.38 -6.59
N THR A 73 9.52 7.34 -7.40
CA THR A 73 9.07 8.74 -7.31
C THR A 73 7.57 8.87 -7.63
N ASP A 74 7.11 8.21 -8.68
CA ASP A 74 5.70 8.22 -9.08
C ASP A 74 4.82 7.60 -7.98
N HIS A 75 5.26 6.47 -7.41
CA HIS A 75 4.50 5.80 -6.34
C HIS A 75 4.47 6.61 -5.06
N TYR A 76 5.57 7.29 -4.70
CA TYR A 76 5.61 8.19 -3.55
C TYR A 76 4.63 9.38 -3.72
N ASN A 77 4.64 10.02 -4.89
CA ASN A 77 3.72 11.11 -5.20
C ASN A 77 2.25 10.64 -5.18
N ALA A 78 1.99 9.43 -5.68
CA ALA A 78 0.67 8.81 -5.61
C ALA A 78 0.24 8.52 -4.17
N LEU A 79 1.15 8.04 -3.32
CA LEU A 79 0.89 7.77 -1.90
C LEU A 79 0.58 9.05 -1.12
N LEU A 80 1.33 10.15 -1.38
CA LEU A 80 1.05 11.45 -0.77
C LEU A 80 -0.32 12.01 -1.20
N PHE A 81 -0.68 11.84 -2.46
CA PHE A 81 -2.00 12.22 -2.97
C PHE A 81 -3.12 11.42 -2.28
N VAL A 82 -2.95 10.10 -2.16
CA VAL A 82 -3.88 9.20 -1.47
C VAL A 82 -4.04 9.60 0.00
N LYS A 83 -2.93 9.89 0.69
CA LYS A 83 -2.94 10.36 2.08
C LYS A 83 -3.77 11.63 2.24
N ASN A 84 -3.56 12.63 1.38
CA ASN A 84 -4.28 13.89 1.45
C ASN A 84 -5.77 13.68 1.17
N ALA A 85 -6.13 12.96 0.10
CA ALA A 85 -7.52 12.64 -0.22
C ALA A 85 -8.24 11.91 0.92
N ALA A 86 -7.57 10.96 1.58
CA ALA A 86 -8.13 10.25 2.73
C ALA A 86 -8.31 11.14 3.96
N LYS A 87 -7.35 12.02 4.25
CA LYS A 87 -7.44 12.99 5.36
C LYS A 87 -8.58 14.00 5.15
N GLU A 88 -8.78 14.44 3.91
CA GLU A 88 -9.87 15.33 3.51
C GLU A 88 -11.22 14.60 3.41
N LYS A 89 -11.25 13.29 3.66
CA LYS A 89 -12.46 12.45 3.51
C LYS A 89 -13.07 12.56 2.11
N THR A 90 -12.23 12.72 1.08
CA THR A 90 -12.65 12.79 -0.31
C THR A 90 -13.44 11.52 -0.69
N PRO A 91 -14.63 11.64 -1.30
CA PRO A 91 -15.40 10.48 -1.75
C PRO A 91 -14.60 9.60 -2.72
N PHE A 92 -14.64 8.29 -2.50
CA PHE A 92 -13.92 7.34 -3.37
C PHE A 92 -14.72 7.12 -4.67
N THR A 93 -14.29 7.77 -5.74
CA THR A 93 -14.96 7.74 -7.05
C THR A 93 -14.09 7.08 -8.12
N THR A 94 -14.69 6.73 -9.25
CA THR A 94 -13.97 6.27 -10.45
C THR A 94 -12.91 7.29 -10.89
N ASP A 95 -13.20 8.59 -10.78
CA ASP A 95 -12.26 9.64 -11.13
C ASP A 95 -11.06 9.68 -10.16
N LEU A 96 -11.30 9.57 -8.85
CA LEU A 96 -10.23 9.48 -7.86
C LEU A 96 -9.34 8.26 -8.13
N LEU A 97 -9.93 7.10 -8.42
CA LEU A 97 -9.17 5.88 -8.77
C LEU A 97 -8.28 6.09 -10.01
N ARG A 98 -8.83 6.71 -11.07
CA ARG A 98 -8.07 7.03 -12.28
C ARG A 98 -6.95 8.03 -12.00
N GLN A 99 -7.18 9.02 -11.15
CA GLN A 99 -6.16 9.98 -10.73
C GLN A 99 -5.02 9.31 -9.94
N ILE A 100 -5.33 8.32 -9.10
CA ILE A 100 -4.31 7.51 -8.41
C ILE A 100 -3.48 6.74 -9.44
N ALA A 101 -4.14 6.04 -10.39
CA ALA A 101 -3.47 5.27 -11.42
C ALA A 101 -2.58 6.15 -12.33
N ALA A 102 -3.07 7.33 -12.74
CA ALA A 102 -2.30 8.29 -13.51
C ALA A 102 -1.01 8.73 -12.79
N ARG A 103 -1.05 8.91 -11.47
CA ARG A 103 0.15 9.25 -10.69
C ARG A 103 1.13 8.09 -10.59
N VAL A 104 0.61 6.87 -10.40
CA VAL A 104 1.43 5.63 -10.35
C VAL A 104 2.17 5.40 -11.65
N MET A 105 1.56 5.77 -12.78
CA MET A 105 2.09 5.53 -14.13
C MET A 105 2.61 6.81 -14.82
N ARG A 106 2.77 7.90 -14.09
CA ARG A 106 3.07 9.23 -14.65
C ARG A 106 4.28 9.23 -15.58
N SER A 107 5.39 8.64 -15.13
CA SER A 107 6.67 8.64 -15.87
C SER A 107 6.94 7.30 -16.57
N THR A 108 6.14 6.27 -16.29
CA THR A 108 6.35 4.90 -16.79
C THR A 108 5.23 4.42 -17.69
N GLY A 109 4.13 5.18 -17.79
CA GLY A 109 3.00 4.87 -18.64
C GLY A 109 3.22 5.24 -20.12
N ASN A 110 2.40 4.66 -20.98
CA ASN A 110 2.46 4.82 -22.42
C ASN A 110 1.06 4.90 -23.04
N VAL A 111 1.02 5.41 -24.28
CA VAL A 111 -0.17 5.36 -25.14
C VAL A 111 -0.21 4.01 -25.85
N HIS A 112 -1.36 3.33 -25.79
CA HIS A 112 -1.61 2.05 -26.42
C HIS A 112 -2.70 2.20 -27.50
N ASN A 113 -2.39 1.77 -28.72
CA ASN A 113 -3.34 1.73 -29.83
C ASN A 113 -3.80 0.29 -30.03
N THR A 114 -5.10 0.04 -29.95
CA THR A 114 -5.72 -1.27 -30.12
C THR A 114 -6.84 -1.21 -31.15
N ILE A 115 -7.34 -2.36 -31.57
CA ILE A 115 -8.54 -2.43 -32.43
C ILE A 115 -9.81 -1.87 -31.75
N ASN A 116 -9.80 -1.78 -30.41
CA ASN A 116 -10.92 -1.29 -29.61
C ASN A 116 -10.78 0.20 -29.27
N GLY A 117 -9.73 0.87 -29.72
CA GLY A 117 -9.45 2.27 -29.47
C GLY A 117 -8.08 2.52 -28.84
N THR A 118 -7.83 3.77 -28.50
CA THR A 118 -6.61 4.25 -27.90
C THR A 118 -6.83 4.54 -26.42
N PHE A 119 -5.89 4.16 -25.55
CA PHE A 119 -5.87 4.50 -24.14
C PHE A 119 -4.44 4.85 -23.69
N ASP A 120 -4.35 5.68 -22.65
CA ASP A 120 -3.09 6.21 -22.12
C ASP A 120 -2.95 5.84 -20.65
N THR A 121 -2.05 4.92 -20.32
CA THR A 121 -1.83 4.46 -18.95
C THR A 121 -1.30 5.59 -18.04
N SER A 122 -0.57 6.57 -18.60
CA SER A 122 -0.11 7.75 -17.84
C SER A 122 -1.24 8.69 -17.41
N LYS A 123 -2.43 8.55 -18.02
CA LYS A 123 -3.66 9.29 -17.67
C LYS A 123 -4.64 8.50 -16.81
N GLY A 124 -4.26 7.27 -16.44
CA GLY A 124 -5.12 6.38 -15.68
C GLY A 124 -6.32 5.86 -16.48
N ASP A 125 -6.17 5.74 -17.80
CA ASP A 125 -7.21 5.15 -18.63
C ASP A 125 -7.32 3.65 -18.37
N PHE A 126 -8.55 3.15 -18.41
CA PHE A 126 -8.80 1.72 -18.34
C PHE A 126 -8.34 1.05 -19.62
N ARG A 127 -7.89 -0.20 -19.49
CA ARG A 127 -7.48 -1.02 -20.61
C ARG A 127 -8.63 -1.28 -21.60
N LEU A 128 -8.30 -1.30 -22.87
CA LEU A 128 -9.20 -1.68 -23.98
C LEU A 128 -8.81 -3.02 -24.59
N LEU A 129 -8.17 -3.90 -23.79
CA LEU A 129 -7.76 -5.23 -24.21
C LEU A 129 -7.88 -6.21 -23.03
N ASN A 130 -7.99 -7.50 -23.35
CA ASN A 130 -7.98 -8.54 -22.34
C ASN A 130 -6.55 -8.84 -21.87
N VAL A 131 -6.39 -8.98 -20.55
CA VAL A 131 -5.09 -9.20 -19.92
C VAL A 131 -5.08 -10.49 -19.10
N TYR A 132 -3.88 -11.02 -18.91
CA TYR A 132 -3.62 -12.26 -18.22
C TYR A 132 -2.44 -12.09 -17.27
N ALA A 133 -2.45 -12.80 -16.13
CA ALA A 133 -1.28 -12.93 -15.25
C ALA A 133 -1.05 -14.42 -14.99
N GLY A 134 -0.02 -14.99 -15.61
CA GLY A 134 0.17 -16.43 -15.64
C GLY A 134 -1.05 -17.14 -16.24
N GLU A 135 -1.66 -18.06 -15.49
CA GLU A 135 -2.89 -18.76 -15.88
C GLU A 135 -4.19 -17.98 -15.56
N THR A 136 -4.09 -16.86 -14.84
CA THR A 136 -5.26 -16.07 -14.45
C THR A 136 -5.72 -15.20 -15.61
N ARG A 137 -6.94 -15.45 -16.10
CA ARG A 137 -7.64 -14.56 -17.01
C ARG A 137 -8.49 -13.58 -16.20
N PHE A 138 -8.29 -12.29 -16.41
CA PHE A 138 -9.13 -11.26 -15.79
C PHE A 138 -10.42 -11.03 -16.58
N VAL A 139 -11.33 -10.25 -15.99
CA VAL A 139 -12.63 -9.91 -16.61
C VAL A 139 -12.42 -9.28 -17.99
N ASP A 140 -13.39 -9.44 -18.86
CA ASP A 140 -13.39 -8.80 -20.18
C ASP A 140 -13.32 -7.28 -20.03
N PHE A 141 -12.48 -6.63 -20.85
CA PHE A 141 -12.24 -5.19 -20.76
C PHE A 141 -13.52 -4.36 -20.89
N SER A 142 -14.51 -4.82 -21.67
CA SER A 142 -15.80 -4.13 -21.84
C SER A 142 -16.61 -4.03 -20.54
N LYS A 143 -16.38 -4.93 -19.58
CA LYS A 143 -17.04 -4.95 -18.27
C LYS A 143 -16.33 -4.09 -17.22
N VAL A 144 -15.08 -3.70 -17.47
CA VAL A 144 -14.26 -2.96 -16.51
C VAL A 144 -14.92 -1.66 -16.04
N PRO A 145 -15.46 -0.78 -16.92
CA PRO A 145 -16.05 0.48 -16.46
C PRO A 145 -17.22 0.27 -15.49
N GLN A 146 -18.11 -0.68 -15.77
CA GLN A 146 -19.25 -0.97 -14.91
C GLN A 146 -18.81 -1.55 -13.56
N LEU A 147 -17.87 -2.52 -13.56
CA LEU A 147 -17.35 -3.14 -12.34
C LEU A 147 -16.62 -2.13 -11.46
N ILE A 148 -15.89 -1.19 -12.06
CA ILE A 148 -15.20 -0.14 -11.30
C ILE A 148 -16.20 0.85 -10.73
N GLN A 149 -17.23 1.23 -11.47
CA GLN A 149 -18.29 2.10 -10.93
C GLN A 149 -18.98 1.44 -9.73
N GLN A 150 -19.31 0.16 -9.82
CA GLN A 150 -19.88 -0.61 -8.71
C GLN A 150 -18.92 -0.68 -7.53
N PHE A 151 -17.65 -1.07 -7.76
CA PHE A 151 -16.62 -1.13 -6.73
C PHE A 151 -16.44 0.20 -5.99
N CYS A 152 -16.36 1.31 -6.72
CA CYS A 152 -16.22 2.64 -6.10
C CYS A 152 -17.45 3.03 -5.29
N SER A 153 -18.66 2.72 -5.77
CA SER A 153 -19.90 3.00 -5.05
C SER A 153 -20.01 2.18 -3.77
N GLU A 154 -19.74 0.88 -3.83
CA GLU A 154 -19.76 -0.01 -2.67
C GLU A 154 -18.71 0.39 -1.63
N LEU A 155 -17.48 0.66 -2.09
CA LEU A 155 -16.40 1.11 -1.21
C LEU A 155 -16.75 2.44 -0.54
N ASN A 156 -17.25 3.43 -1.30
CA ASN A 156 -17.61 4.73 -0.75
C ASN A 156 -18.72 4.62 0.30
N THR A 157 -19.69 3.73 0.08
CA THR A 157 -20.74 3.42 1.06
C THR A 157 -20.13 2.81 2.32
N ALA A 158 -19.25 1.81 2.16
CA ALA A 158 -18.66 1.09 3.29
C ALA A 158 -17.75 1.99 4.15
N ILE A 159 -16.90 2.82 3.55
CA ILE A 159 -16.00 3.71 4.30
C ILE A 159 -16.71 4.87 4.99
N SER A 160 -17.93 5.23 4.51
CA SER A 160 -18.75 6.31 5.10
C SER A 160 -19.54 5.86 6.32
N GLN A 161 -19.65 4.56 6.56
CA GLN A 161 -20.30 4.00 7.73
C GLN A 161 -19.42 4.15 8.97
N GLU A 162 -20.03 4.17 10.14
CA GLU A 162 -19.33 4.08 11.41
C GLU A 162 -18.87 2.63 11.62
N ILE A 163 -17.61 2.36 11.31
CA ILE A 163 -16.99 1.03 11.43
C ILE A 163 -15.82 1.09 12.42
N ASN A 164 -15.61 -0.01 13.15
CA ASN A 164 -14.48 -0.12 14.07
C ASN A 164 -13.15 -0.40 13.35
N LYS A 165 -12.02 -0.34 14.09
CA LYS A 165 -10.67 -0.56 13.54
C LYS A 165 -10.49 -1.93 12.87
N GLU A 166 -11.13 -2.98 13.40
CA GLU A 166 -11.08 -4.33 12.84
C GLU A 166 -11.80 -4.40 11.50
N GLU A 167 -13.02 -3.87 11.44
CA GLU A 167 -13.82 -3.80 10.21
C GLU A 167 -13.13 -2.96 9.13
N ALA A 168 -12.55 -1.82 9.50
CA ALA A 168 -11.80 -0.95 8.60
C ALA A 168 -10.54 -1.65 8.03
N LEU A 169 -9.84 -2.42 8.87
CA LEU A 169 -8.68 -3.19 8.46
C LEU A 169 -9.06 -4.27 7.44
N ILE A 170 -10.10 -5.06 7.72
CA ILE A 170 -10.60 -6.09 6.80
C ILE A 170 -11.11 -5.46 5.50
N LEU A 171 -11.89 -4.37 5.59
CA LEU A 171 -12.35 -3.63 4.41
C LEU A 171 -11.18 -3.21 3.51
N SER A 172 -10.07 -2.76 4.12
CA SER A 172 -8.88 -2.35 3.36
C SER A 172 -8.26 -3.50 2.57
N PHE A 173 -8.22 -4.70 3.14
CA PHE A 173 -7.71 -5.90 2.47
C PHE A 173 -8.66 -6.40 1.37
N ASP A 174 -9.95 -6.37 1.64
CA ASP A 174 -10.96 -6.77 0.65
C ASP A 174 -10.97 -5.85 -0.56
N ALA A 175 -10.88 -4.53 -0.34
CA ALA A 175 -10.78 -3.55 -1.42
C ALA A 175 -9.53 -3.77 -2.28
N HIS A 176 -8.38 -4.07 -1.64
CA HIS A 176 -7.15 -4.45 -2.34
C HIS A 176 -7.38 -5.66 -3.25
N PHE A 177 -7.92 -6.76 -2.72
CA PHE A 177 -8.16 -7.99 -3.47
C PHE A 177 -9.16 -7.79 -4.61
N ASN A 178 -10.27 -7.10 -4.34
CA ASN A 178 -11.35 -6.88 -5.30
C ASN A 178 -10.87 -6.04 -6.48
N LEU A 179 -10.18 -4.92 -6.23
CA LEU A 179 -9.64 -4.09 -7.30
C LEU A 179 -8.61 -4.85 -8.14
N LEU A 180 -7.71 -5.59 -7.49
CA LEU A 180 -6.72 -6.40 -8.19
C LEU A 180 -7.36 -7.55 -8.98
N SER A 181 -8.54 -8.01 -8.59
CA SER A 181 -9.30 -9.05 -9.31
C SER A 181 -10.06 -8.50 -10.51
N ILE A 182 -10.53 -7.25 -10.48
CA ILE A 182 -11.06 -6.55 -11.66
C ILE A 182 -9.93 -6.27 -12.66
N HIS A 183 -8.75 -5.89 -12.16
CA HIS A 183 -7.55 -5.59 -12.97
C HIS A 183 -7.81 -4.55 -14.04
N PRO A 184 -8.22 -3.32 -13.68
CA PRO A 184 -8.79 -2.36 -14.61
C PRO A 184 -7.79 -1.71 -15.56
N PHE A 185 -6.50 -1.75 -15.25
CA PHE A 185 -5.43 -1.11 -16.02
C PHE A 185 -4.62 -2.14 -16.79
N GLU A 186 -3.85 -1.69 -17.76
CA GLU A 186 -2.91 -2.55 -18.49
C GLU A 186 -1.69 -2.87 -17.61
N ASP A 187 -1.18 -1.86 -16.88
CA ASP A 187 -0.12 -1.99 -15.86
C ASP A 187 -0.45 -1.17 -14.61
N GLY A 188 0.31 -1.38 -13.54
CA GLY A 188 0.17 -0.64 -12.28
C GLY A 188 -0.92 -1.15 -11.34
N ASN A 189 -1.68 -2.20 -11.70
CA ASN A 189 -2.79 -2.70 -10.91
C ASN A 189 -2.39 -3.07 -9.46
N GLY A 190 -1.25 -3.73 -9.28
CA GLY A 190 -0.74 -4.09 -7.95
C GLY A 190 -0.44 -2.86 -7.10
N ARG A 191 0.25 -1.87 -7.66
CA ARG A 191 0.59 -0.61 -6.97
C ARG A 191 -0.66 0.19 -6.61
N VAL A 192 -1.60 0.33 -7.57
CA VAL A 192 -2.87 1.04 -7.34
C VAL A 192 -3.72 0.34 -6.28
N SER A 193 -3.84 -0.99 -6.30
CA SER A 193 -4.63 -1.75 -5.32
C SER A 193 -4.06 -1.61 -3.90
N ARG A 194 -2.73 -1.61 -3.74
CA ARG A 194 -2.09 -1.34 -2.45
C ARG A 194 -2.32 0.10 -1.98
N LEU A 195 -2.34 1.08 -2.89
CA LEU A 195 -2.69 2.46 -2.54
C LEU A 195 -4.16 2.63 -2.15
N VAL A 196 -5.08 1.88 -2.76
CA VAL A 196 -6.49 1.87 -2.32
C VAL A 196 -6.63 1.28 -0.91
N MET A 197 -5.89 0.21 -0.60
CA MET A 197 -5.79 -0.30 0.77
C MET A 197 -5.29 0.79 1.73
N ASN A 198 -4.21 1.48 1.38
CA ASN A 198 -3.65 2.55 2.20
C ASN A 198 -4.62 3.75 2.32
N PHE A 199 -5.41 4.08 1.28
CA PHE A 199 -6.46 5.09 1.37
C PHE A 199 -7.44 4.80 2.51
N ILE A 200 -7.94 3.56 2.61
CA ILE A 200 -8.88 3.15 3.65
C ILE A 200 -8.21 3.21 5.03
N GLN A 201 -6.95 2.78 5.12
CA GLN A 201 -6.18 2.82 6.36
C GLN A 201 -5.94 4.27 6.83
N PHE A 202 -5.55 5.18 5.95
CA PHE A 202 -5.46 6.62 6.27
C PHE A 202 -6.81 7.19 6.69
N TYR A 203 -7.89 6.84 5.95
CA TYR A 203 -9.24 7.32 6.23
C TYR A 203 -9.71 6.98 7.64
N HIS A 204 -9.35 5.80 8.15
CA HIS A 204 -9.70 5.31 9.49
C HIS A 204 -8.56 5.44 10.52
N SER A 205 -7.52 6.21 10.21
CA SER A 205 -6.37 6.45 11.11
C SER A 205 -5.71 5.15 11.61
N LEU A 206 -5.61 4.15 10.74
CA LEU A 206 -4.87 2.92 10.99
C LEU A 206 -3.41 3.07 10.58
N PRO A 207 -2.45 2.41 11.26
CA PRO A 207 -1.12 2.20 10.72
C PRO A 207 -1.17 1.55 9.33
N LEU A 208 -0.28 1.97 8.44
CA LEU A 208 -0.32 1.51 7.05
C LEU A 208 0.28 0.11 6.91
N CYS A 209 -0.44 -0.78 6.24
CA CYS A 209 0.03 -2.13 5.95
C CYS A 209 1.04 -2.14 4.81
N ASN A 210 2.17 -2.82 5.03
CA ASN A 210 3.11 -3.20 3.98
C ASN A 210 2.82 -4.63 3.50
N VAL A 211 2.95 -4.86 2.21
CA VAL A 211 3.22 -6.21 1.68
C VAL A 211 4.73 -6.30 1.49
N PHE A 212 5.41 -7.08 2.33
CA PHE A 212 6.86 -7.14 2.30
C PHE A 212 7.37 -7.84 1.05
N LYS A 213 8.36 -7.25 0.38
CA LYS A 213 8.93 -7.79 -0.88
C LYS A 213 9.47 -9.22 -0.73
N GLN A 214 9.95 -9.58 0.46
CA GLN A 214 10.46 -10.92 0.76
C GLN A 214 9.36 -11.98 0.66
N ASP A 215 8.11 -11.59 0.94
CA ASP A 215 6.95 -12.45 0.97
C ASP A 215 6.17 -12.41 -0.37
N LYS A 216 6.78 -11.88 -1.46
CA LYS A 216 6.17 -11.74 -2.80
C LYS A 216 5.57 -13.05 -3.31
N THR A 217 6.29 -14.16 -3.16
CA THR A 217 5.84 -15.48 -3.63
C THR A 217 4.57 -15.91 -2.90
N ASP A 218 4.51 -15.75 -1.58
CA ASP A 218 3.36 -16.11 -0.77
C ASP A 218 2.18 -15.15 -1.02
N TYR A 219 2.46 -13.88 -1.26
CA TYR A 219 1.46 -12.89 -1.70
C TYR A 219 0.79 -13.29 -3.01
N ILE A 220 1.56 -13.62 -4.03
CA ILE A 220 1.02 -14.06 -5.33
C ILE A 220 0.24 -15.36 -5.15
N LYS A 221 0.77 -16.30 -4.37
CA LYS A 221 0.09 -17.56 -4.06
C LYS A 221 -1.26 -17.32 -3.37
N ALA A 222 -1.31 -16.46 -2.35
CA ALA A 222 -2.54 -16.12 -1.64
C ALA A 222 -3.60 -15.53 -2.60
N LEU A 223 -3.20 -14.65 -3.53
CA LEU A 223 -4.09 -14.08 -4.56
C LEU A 223 -4.66 -15.18 -5.49
N VAL A 224 -3.80 -16.08 -5.97
CA VAL A 224 -4.20 -17.16 -6.88
C VAL A 224 -5.11 -18.15 -6.18
N ASP A 225 -4.74 -18.61 -4.97
CA ASP A 225 -5.51 -19.59 -4.20
C ASP A 225 -6.88 -19.05 -3.81
N THR A 226 -6.96 -17.77 -3.44
CA THR A 226 -8.23 -17.08 -3.14
C THR A 226 -9.15 -17.09 -4.35
N ARG A 227 -8.63 -16.75 -5.55
CA ARG A 227 -9.44 -16.76 -6.79
C ARG A 227 -9.88 -18.17 -7.18
N LYS A 228 -8.97 -19.14 -7.11
CA LYS A 228 -9.27 -20.54 -7.48
C LYS A 228 -10.31 -21.19 -6.57
N SER A 229 -10.26 -20.89 -5.27
CA SER A 229 -11.19 -21.47 -4.27
C SER A 229 -12.42 -20.61 -4.00
N ASN A 230 -12.48 -19.39 -4.55
CA ASN A 230 -13.47 -18.35 -4.23
C ASN A 230 -13.61 -18.13 -2.70
N ASN A 231 -12.48 -18.16 -1.99
CA ASN A 231 -12.43 -18.04 -0.54
C ASN A 231 -11.51 -16.87 -0.13
N ILE A 232 -12.12 -15.72 0.18
CA ILE A 232 -11.41 -14.48 0.55
C ILE A 232 -10.57 -14.62 1.83
N GLU A 233 -10.92 -15.57 2.71
CA GLU A 233 -10.22 -15.80 3.96
C GLU A 233 -8.74 -16.16 3.79
N ILE A 234 -8.37 -16.74 2.65
CA ILE A 234 -6.96 -17.06 2.33
C ILE A 234 -6.16 -15.76 2.21
N PHE A 235 -6.68 -14.81 1.44
CA PHE A 235 -6.02 -13.52 1.24
C PHE A 235 -6.02 -12.68 2.53
N ARG A 236 -7.15 -12.64 3.25
CA ARG A 236 -7.26 -11.94 4.52
C ARG A 236 -6.23 -12.45 5.53
N ARG A 237 -6.06 -13.76 5.68
CA ARG A 237 -5.05 -14.35 6.59
C ARG A 237 -3.63 -13.95 6.21
N PHE A 238 -3.31 -13.98 4.92
CA PHE A 238 -2.01 -13.50 4.45
C PHE A 238 -1.78 -12.04 4.85
N MET A 239 -2.75 -11.16 4.59
CA MET A 239 -2.64 -9.73 4.88
C MET A 239 -2.59 -9.44 6.38
N LEU A 240 -3.35 -10.17 7.20
CA LEU A 240 -3.26 -10.07 8.67
C LEU A 240 -1.86 -10.45 9.16
N GLY A 241 -1.25 -11.50 8.58
CA GLY A 241 0.15 -11.86 8.85
C GLY A 241 1.14 -10.75 8.50
N GLN A 242 0.95 -10.06 7.36
CA GLN A 242 1.77 -8.91 6.95
C GLN A 242 1.60 -7.73 7.92
N TYR A 243 0.36 -7.44 8.32
CA TYR A 243 0.05 -6.36 9.24
C TYR A 243 0.64 -6.60 10.63
N ARG A 244 0.49 -7.82 11.16
CA ARG A 244 1.13 -8.24 12.41
C ARG A 244 2.64 -8.09 12.37
N LYS A 245 3.28 -8.61 11.31
CA LYS A 245 4.74 -8.52 11.11
C LYS A 245 5.22 -7.07 11.12
N MET A 246 4.48 -6.15 10.50
CA MET A 246 4.77 -4.72 10.50
C MET A 246 4.66 -4.13 11.91
N LEU A 247 3.54 -4.35 12.61
CA LEU A 247 3.34 -3.82 13.98
C LEU A 247 4.39 -4.32 14.96
N GLU A 248 4.69 -5.63 14.95
CA GLU A 248 5.72 -6.24 15.81
C GLU A 248 7.11 -5.64 15.53
N ALA A 249 7.45 -5.41 14.26
CA ALA A 249 8.74 -4.82 13.89
C ALA A 249 8.86 -3.36 14.39
N GLU A 250 7.82 -2.55 14.23
CA GLU A 250 7.83 -1.15 14.66
C GLU A 250 7.82 -1.02 16.19
N ILE A 251 7.00 -1.79 16.89
CA ILE A 251 6.99 -1.85 18.36
C ILE A 251 8.38 -2.26 18.88
N SER A 252 8.99 -3.29 18.29
CA SER A 252 10.31 -3.76 18.72
C SER A 252 11.41 -2.72 18.50
N LYS A 253 11.36 -1.95 17.42
CA LYS A 253 12.31 -0.85 17.16
C LYS A 253 12.24 0.19 18.28
N VAL A 254 11.04 0.67 18.61
CA VAL A 254 10.84 1.69 19.66
C VAL A 254 11.30 1.19 21.04
N MET A 255 10.88 -0.01 21.45
CA MET A 255 11.28 -0.60 22.74
C MET A 255 12.79 -0.80 22.85
N ASN A 256 13.49 -1.17 21.78
CA ASN A 256 14.95 -1.33 21.78
C ASN A 256 15.69 0.02 21.88
N GLN A 257 15.12 1.09 21.34
CA GLN A 257 15.70 2.44 21.47
C GLN A 257 15.52 3.00 22.88
N GLU A 258 14.36 2.80 23.50
CA GLU A 258 14.15 3.17 24.92
C GLU A 258 15.15 2.47 25.84
N LYS A 259 15.40 1.17 25.65
CA LYS A 259 16.40 0.42 26.41
C LYS A 259 17.81 0.96 26.23
N LYS A 260 18.22 1.33 25.00
CA LYS A 260 19.54 1.92 24.72
C LYS A 260 19.67 3.30 25.33
N SER A 261 18.63 4.13 25.27
CA SER A 261 18.63 5.47 25.86
C SER A 261 18.64 5.44 27.41
N SER A 262 17.96 4.49 28.02
CA SER A 262 17.96 4.29 29.48
C SER A 262 19.32 3.75 29.99
N SER A 263 19.96 2.85 29.22
CA SER A 263 21.31 2.34 29.59
C SER A 263 22.42 3.38 29.38
N ALA A 264 22.24 4.33 28.44
CA ALA A 264 23.19 5.44 28.23
C ALA A 264 23.01 6.58 29.27
N ARG A 265 21.88 6.63 30.00
CA ARG A 265 21.52 7.66 30.99
C ARG A 265 21.92 7.33 32.42
N GLY A 266 22.84 6.40 32.65
CA GLY A 266 23.54 6.29 33.95
C GLY A 266 24.33 7.55 34.34
N GLY A 267 24.17 8.69 33.64
CA GLY A 267 24.77 10.00 33.90
C GLY A 267 23.86 11.14 33.42
N LYS A 268 23.05 11.68 34.37
CA LYS A 268 22.26 12.94 34.36
C LYS A 268 21.05 13.06 33.41
N PRO A 269 19.91 13.60 33.90
CA PRO A 269 18.70 13.79 33.11
C PRO A 269 18.75 15.16 32.41
N ASN A 270 18.52 15.19 31.13
CA ASN A 270 17.68 16.19 30.43
C ASN A 270 17.75 16.00 28.91
N ASP A 271 16.63 16.03 28.34
CA ASP A 271 16.11 16.23 27.01
C ASP A 271 15.43 15.00 26.40
N LYS A 272 14.10 15.14 26.32
CA LYS A 272 13.19 14.18 25.67
C LYS A 272 13.17 14.47 24.17
N GLY A 273 13.96 13.74 23.42
CA GLY A 273 13.86 13.63 21.96
C GLY A 273 14.12 12.19 21.54
N LEU A 274 13.07 11.47 21.15
CA LEU A 274 13.22 10.14 20.54
C LEU A 274 13.70 10.33 19.10
N THR A 275 14.95 9.96 18.80
CA THR A 275 15.47 9.95 17.42
C THR A 275 15.51 8.51 16.93
N LEU A 276 14.72 8.21 15.90
CA LEU A 276 14.75 6.92 15.23
C LEU A 276 15.94 6.87 14.25
N PHE A 277 16.88 5.95 14.46
CA PHE A 277 17.90 5.60 13.48
C PHE A 277 17.43 4.36 12.71
N PHE A 278 17.34 4.47 11.39
CA PHE A 278 16.95 3.43 10.45
C PHE A 278 18.16 2.72 9.85
#